data_92301f9ec477ca094baa1cca4035b875
#
_entry.id   92301f9ec477ca094baa1cca4035b875
#
_cell.length_a   1.000
_cell.length_b   1.000
_cell.length_c   1.000
_cell.angle_alpha   90.00
_cell.angle_beta   90.00
_cell.angle_gamma   90.00
#
_symmetry.space_group_name_H-M   'P 1'
#
loop_
_entity.id
_entity.type
_entity.pdbx_description
1 polymer ?
#
loop_
_entity_poly.entity_id
_entity_poly.type
_entity_poly.pdbx_seq_one_letter_code
_entity_poly.pdbx_strand_id
1 'polypeptide(L)'
;MKDEDEQAQNMEAKQQNITDEACDALKATAVSAKVKNKKRADFVGINMEGPFISPVKKGAQDERNIIPCNEKIAQKFLDASDNLVKFIGIAPEENENTISFIKNMKDKVNISLAHTNADYESAKAAFDAGANHAVHLFNAMPAFTHREPGVVGAVSDSEHVMAEIICDGVHIHPSMVRAAFKMMGANRMIFISDSMRATGMPDGQYTLGGLDVKVRGNRATLVSDGALAGSVTNLADCMRTAITKMGIPLETAIACATKNPAISLGIYDERGSISVGKKADILLLDKNLTLKTVIKDGVTI
;
A
#
# COMPACT_ATOMS: atom_id res chain seq x y z
N MET A 1 -38.03 12.14 9.12
CA MET A 1 -38.54 11.19 8.12
C MET A 1 -38.28 11.62 6.67
N LYS A 2 -38.90 12.70 6.11
CA LYS A 2 -38.58 13.09 4.72
C LYS A 2 -37.12 13.52 4.49
N ASP A 3 -36.55 14.26 5.43
CA ASP A 3 -35.12 14.68 5.35
C ASP A 3 -34.15 13.51 5.55
N GLU A 4 -34.50 12.54 6.36
CA GLU A 4 -33.69 11.32 6.58
C GLU A 4 -33.72 10.40 5.36
N ASP A 5 -34.88 10.25 4.70
CA ASP A 5 -35.00 9.46 3.46
C ASP A 5 -34.26 10.12 2.30
N GLU A 6 -34.26 11.45 2.19
CA GLU A 6 -33.54 12.19 1.17
C GLU A 6 -32.01 12.12 1.40
N GLN A 7 -31.56 12.20 2.66
CA GLN A 7 -30.15 12.03 3.02
C GLN A 7 -29.65 10.59 2.72
N ALA A 8 -30.46 9.58 3.03
CA ALA A 8 -30.13 8.19 2.73
C ALA A 8 -30.01 7.94 1.21
N GLN A 9 -30.96 8.46 0.41
CA GLN A 9 -30.91 8.36 -1.06
C GLN A 9 -29.71 9.08 -1.65
N ASN A 10 -29.36 10.25 -1.16
CA ASN A 10 -28.19 10.99 -1.59
C ASN A 10 -26.87 10.23 -1.25
N MET A 11 -26.83 9.57 -0.11
CA MET A 11 -25.68 8.77 0.30
C MET A 11 -25.52 7.51 -0.55
N GLU A 12 -26.62 6.81 -0.86
CA GLU A 12 -26.62 5.66 -1.77
C GLU A 12 -26.18 6.06 -3.18
N ALA A 13 -26.69 7.17 -3.72
CA ALA A 13 -26.31 7.69 -5.02
C ALA A 13 -24.82 8.05 -5.07
N LYS A 14 -24.29 8.67 -4.01
CA LYS A 14 -22.85 8.96 -3.88
C LYS A 14 -22.02 7.68 -3.87
N GLN A 15 -22.40 6.69 -3.05
CA GLN A 15 -21.69 5.40 -3.00
C GLN A 15 -21.70 4.69 -4.36
N GLN A 16 -22.83 4.72 -5.06
CA GLN A 16 -22.94 4.12 -6.38
C GLN A 16 -21.99 4.79 -7.39
N ASN A 17 -21.96 6.13 -7.45
CA ASN A 17 -21.08 6.85 -8.37
C ASN A 17 -19.60 6.55 -8.11
N ILE A 18 -19.16 6.60 -6.85
CA ILE A 18 -17.78 6.25 -6.45
C ILE A 18 -17.45 4.82 -6.87
N THR A 19 -18.38 3.90 -6.64
CA THR A 19 -18.21 2.49 -7.00
C THR A 19 -18.06 2.32 -8.50
N ASP A 20 -18.86 2.99 -9.30
CA ASP A 20 -18.84 2.89 -10.77
C ASP A 20 -17.55 3.48 -11.35
N GLU A 21 -17.10 4.64 -10.89
CA GLU A 21 -15.81 5.22 -11.27
C GLU A 21 -14.62 4.33 -10.93
N ALA A 22 -14.60 3.76 -9.73
CA ALA A 22 -13.57 2.81 -9.31
C ALA A 22 -13.60 1.53 -10.15
N CYS A 23 -14.77 0.97 -10.42
CA CYS A 23 -14.92 -0.21 -11.28
C CYS A 23 -14.43 0.05 -12.72
N ASP A 24 -14.67 1.22 -13.28
CA ASP A 24 -14.19 1.55 -14.63
C ASP A 24 -12.66 1.72 -14.67
N ALA A 25 -12.06 2.31 -13.65
CA ALA A 25 -10.61 2.35 -13.50
C ALA A 25 -10.00 0.94 -13.35
N LEU A 26 -10.65 0.07 -12.57
CA LEU A 26 -10.23 -1.32 -12.38
C LEU A 26 -10.31 -2.13 -13.67
N LYS A 27 -11.39 -2.00 -14.45
CA LYS A 27 -11.54 -2.63 -15.77
C LYS A 27 -10.44 -2.18 -16.73
N ALA A 28 -10.18 -0.88 -16.82
CA ALA A 28 -9.12 -0.32 -17.65
C ALA A 28 -7.74 -0.86 -17.25
N THR A 29 -7.49 -0.97 -15.95
CA THR A 29 -6.25 -1.55 -15.40
C THR A 29 -6.14 -3.04 -15.75
N ALA A 30 -7.22 -3.80 -15.61
CA ALA A 30 -7.25 -5.23 -15.96
C ALA A 30 -6.97 -5.47 -17.45
N VAL A 31 -7.51 -4.64 -18.34
CA VAL A 31 -7.19 -4.69 -19.78
C VAL A 31 -5.71 -4.37 -20.02
N SER A 32 -5.19 -3.33 -19.39
CA SER A 32 -3.78 -2.92 -19.51
C SER A 32 -2.81 -3.98 -18.98
N ALA A 33 -3.19 -4.69 -17.92
CA ALA A 33 -2.40 -5.78 -17.31
C ALA A 33 -2.18 -6.97 -18.26
N LYS A 34 -3.13 -7.23 -19.17
CA LYS A 34 -3.05 -8.33 -20.16
C LYS A 34 -2.03 -8.06 -21.27
N VAL A 35 -1.61 -6.81 -21.45
CA VAL A 35 -0.63 -6.44 -22.47
C VAL A 35 0.76 -6.88 -22.02
N LYS A 36 1.24 -8.00 -22.58
CA LYS A 36 2.60 -8.48 -22.32
C LYS A 36 3.63 -7.58 -23.00
N ASN A 37 4.61 -7.12 -22.25
CA ASN A 37 5.74 -6.36 -22.75
C ASN A 37 7.03 -6.82 -22.08
N LYS A 38 7.95 -7.38 -22.85
CA LYS A 38 9.23 -7.91 -22.35
C LYS A 38 10.16 -6.84 -21.78
N LYS A 39 9.91 -5.55 -22.05
CA LYS A 39 10.73 -4.42 -21.59
C LYS A 39 10.19 -3.71 -20.34
N ARG A 40 9.17 -4.26 -19.70
CA ARG A 40 8.61 -3.69 -18.46
C ARG A 40 8.36 -4.78 -17.41
N ALA A 41 8.23 -4.37 -16.16
CA ALA A 41 7.78 -5.26 -15.08
C ALA A 41 6.41 -5.87 -15.40
N ASP A 42 6.16 -7.08 -14.94
CA ASP A 42 4.83 -7.68 -15.02
C ASP A 42 3.93 -7.04 -13.98
N PHE A 43 2.70 -6.78 -14.39
CA PHE A 43 1.66 -6.35 -13.48
C PHE A 43 1.08 -7.60 -12.80
N VAL A 44 1.21 -7.70 -11.47
CA VAL A 44 0.83 -8.91 -10.71
C VAL A 44 -0.42 -8.72 -9.83
N GLY A 45 -0.84 -7.48 -9.62
CA GLY A 45 -2.02 -7.18 -8.83
C GLY A 45 -2.18 -5.70 -8.51
N ILE A 46 -3.29 -5.38 -7.89
CA ILE A 46 -3.69 -4.06 -7.42
C ILE A 46 -3.77 -4.10 -5.89
N ASN A 47 -3.12 -3.14 -5.23
CA ASN A 47 -3.38 -2.80 -3.84
C ASN A 47 -4.30 -1.57 -3.84
N MET A 48 -5.56 -1.76 -3.42
CA MET A 48 -6.53 -0.67 -3.34
C MET A 48 -6.35 0.06 -2.01
N GLU A 49 -5.92 1.30 -2.07
CA GLU A 49 -5.81 2.18 -0.93
C GLU A 49 -7.12 2.95 -0.71
N GLY A 50 -8.08 2.29 -0.12
CA GLY A 50 -9.46 2.76 0.00
C GLY A 50 -10.40 2.09 -1.02
N PRO A 51 -11.64 2.57 -1.12
CA PRO A 51 -12.26 3.78 -0.53
C PRO A 51 -12.71 3.68 0.95
N PHE A 52 -12.46 2.58 1.63
CA PHE A 52 -12.94 2.25 2.98
C PHE A 52 -12.01 2.78 4.09
N ILE A 53 -11.51 3.99 3.94
CA ILE A 53 -10.50 4.61 4.81
C ILE A 53 -11.10 5.69 5.70
N SER A 54 -10.30 6.18 6.67
CA SER A 54 -10.76 7.23 7.59
C SER A 54 -10.67 8.63 6.98
N PRO A 55 -11.74 9.43 7.03
CA PRO A 55 -11.70 10.85 6.65
C PRO A 55 -10.67 11.64 7.46
N VAL A 56 -10.47 11.26 8.74
CA VAL A 56 -9.51 11.91 9.65
C VAL A 56 -8.06 11.65 9.22
N LYS A 57 -7.80 10.50 8.59
CA LYS A 57 -6.47 10.07 8.14
C LYS A 57 -6.35 9.97 6.63
N LYS A 58 -7.21 10.65 5.88
CA LYS A 58 -7.27 10.58 4.42
C LYS A 58 -5.95 10.93 3.70
N GLY A 59 -5.07 11.70 4.35
CA GLY A 59 -3.84 12.15 3.72
C GLY A 59 -4.12 12.91 2.41
N ALA A 60 -3.46 12.52 1.34
CA ALA A 60 -3.62 13.09 -0.01
C ALA A 60 -4.78 12.45 -0.81
N GLN A 61 -5.77 11.88 -0.15
CA GLN A 61 -6.98 11.36 -0.81
C GLN A 61 -8.15 12.33 -0.70
N ASP A 62 -9.02 12.31 -1.72
CA ASP A 62 -10.21 13.16 -1.73
C ASP A 62 -11.28 12.55 -0.81
N GLU A 63 -11.65 13.29 0.24
CA GLU A 63 -12.65 12.88 1.21
C GLU A 63 -14.02 12.54 0.57
N ARG A 64 -14.31 13.15 -0.57
CA ARG A 64 -15.56 12.87 -1.30
C ARG A 64 -15.66 11.43 -1.78
N ASN A 65 -14.52 10.73 -1.91
CA ASN A 65 -14.45 9.34 -2.39
C ASN A 65 -14.40 8.31 -1.24
N ILE A 66 -14.48 8.74 0.00
CA ILE A 66 -14.48 7.85 1.16
C ILE A 66 -15.89 7.34 1.44
N ILE A 67 -16.02 6.02 1.60
CA ILE A 67 -17.27 5.34 1.91
C ILE A 67 -17.06 4.26 2.98
N PRO A 68 -18.09 3.88 3.76
CA PRO A 68 -17.99 2.78 4.70
C PRO A 68 -17.72 1.43 4.04
N CYS A 69 -17.10 0.49 4.78
CA CYS A 69 -16.89 -0.88 4.34
C CYS A 69 -18.20 -1.55 3.89
N ASN A 70 -18.19 -2.15 2.70
CA ASN A 70 -19.34 -2.82 2.13
C ASN A 70 -18.89 -4.02 1.28
N GLU A 71 -19.36 -5.23 1.66
CA GLU A 71 -18.97 -6.48 1.00
C GLU A 71 -19.42 -6.55 -0.47
N LYS A 72 -20.61 -6.02 -0.78
CA LYS A 72 -21.14 -6.01 -2.15
C LYS A 72 -20.31 -5.09 -3.05
N ILE A 73 -19.86 -3.95 -2.52
CA ILE A 73 -18.98 -3.02 -3.24
C ILE A 73 -17.61 -3.65 -3.42
N ALA A 74 -17.03 -4.24 -2.37
CA ALA A 74 -15.75 -4.94 -2.46
C ALA A 74 -15.81 -6.07 -3.51
N GLN A 75 -16.89 -6.84 -3.54
CA GLN A 75 -17.06 -7.89 -4.55
C GLN A 75 -17.13 -7.30 -5.97
N LYS A 76 -17.82 -6.16 -6.19
CA LYS A 76 -17.80 -5.47 -7.49
C LYS A 76 -16.39 -5.06 -7.92
N PHE A 77 -15.53 -4.64 -6.98
CA PHE A 77 -14.13 -4.32 -7.28
C PHE A 77 -13.33 -5.56 -7.70
N LEU A 78 -13.52 -6.69 -7.02
CA LEU A 78 -12.88 -7.95 -7.41
C LEU A 78 -13.31 -8.37 -8.82
N ASP A 79 -14.61 -8.33 -9.10
CA ASP A 79 -15.17 -8.71 -10.40
C ASP A 79 -14.69 -7.76 -11.52
N ALA A 80 -14.74 -6.44 -11.28
CA ALA A 80 -14.31 -5.42 -12.25
C ALA A 80 -12.82 -5.50 -12.58
N SER A 81 -11.99 -5.92 -11.63
CA SER A 81 -10.55 -6.08 -11.80
C SER A 81 -10.13 -7.43 -12.41
N ASP A 82 -11.05 -8.31 -12.73
CA ASP A 82 -10.75 -9.70 -13.12
C ASP A 82 -9.88 -10.42 -12.06
N ASN A 83 -10.22 -10.20 -10.78
CA ASN A 83 -9.50 -10.68 -9.58
C ASN A 83 -8.03 -10.21 -9.48
N LEU A 84 -7.67 -9.09 -10.10
CA LEU A 84 -6.35 -8.47 -9.96
C LEU A 84 -6.22 -7.68 -8.66
N VAL A 85 -7.30 -7.27 -8.01
CA VAL A 85 -7.24 -6.69 -6.66
C VAL A 85 -6.76 -7.76 -5.69
N LYS A 86 -5.60 -7.53 -5.07
CA LYS A 86 -4.95 -8.45 -4.13
C LYS A 86 -5.06 -7.97 -2.69
N PHE A 87 -5.20 -6.66 -2.49
CA PHE A 87 -5.37 -6.03 -1.19
C PHE A 87 -6.46 -4.97 -1.27
N ILE A 88 -7.19 -4.82 -0.16
CA ILE A 88 -8.12 -3.70 0.08
C ILE A 88 -7.75 -3.07 1.42
N GLY A 89 -7.36 -1.79 1.38
CA GLY A 89 -7.07 -0.98 2.55
C GLY A 89 -8.33 -0.48 3.23
N ILE A 90 -8.42 -0.65 4.56
CA ILE A 90 -9.56 -0.23 5.36
C ILE A 90 -9.13 0.50 6.63
N ALA A 91 -10.04 1.31 7.18
CA ALA A 91 -9.97 1.89 8.51
C ALA A 91 -11.01 1.18 9.40
N PRO A 92 -10.57 0.32 10.34
CA PRO A 92 -11.48 -0.53 11.09
C PRO A 92 -12.41 0.22 12.04
N GLU A 93 -12.04 1.42 12.46
CA GLU A 93 -12.82 2.27 13.36
C GLU A 93 -14.01 2.96 12.69
N GLU A 94 -14.04 3.04 11.37
CA GLU A 94 -15.03 3.84 10.64
C GLU A 94 -16.40 3.14 10.46
N ASN A 95 -16.50 1.87 10.84
CA ASN A 95 -17.75 1.11 10.64
C ASN A 95 -17.88 -0.02 11.66
N GLU A 96 -19.01 -0.09 12.36
CA GLU A 96 -19.34 -1.15 13.32
C GLU A 96 -19.31 -2.56 12.69
N ASN A 97 -19.57 -2.67 11.39
CA ASN A 97 -19.57 -3.94 10.65
C ASN A 97 -18.20 -4.36 10.14
N THR A 98 -17.13 -3.61 10.41
CA THR A 98 -15.79 -3.88 9.82
C THR A 98 -15.27 -5.25 10.18
N ILE A 99 -15.47 -5.72 11.41
CA ILE A 99 -15.05 -7.07 11.82
C ILE A 99 -15.78 -8.16 11.03
N SER A 100 -17.07 -8.00 10.78
CA SER A 100 -17.82 -8.93 9.91
C SER A 100 -17.33 -8.86 8.47
N PHE A 101 -17.08 -7.66 7.94
CA PHE A 101 -16.52 -7.45 6.62
C PHE A 101 -15.17 -8.19 6.47
N ILE A 102 -14.25 -8.04 7.42
CA ILE A 102 -12.94 -8.72 7.39
C ILE A 102 -13.15 -10.25 7.34
N LYS A 103 -13.96 -10.80 8.25
CA LYS A 103 -14.22 -12.25 8.32
C LYS A 103 -14.80 -12.81 7.02
N ASN A 104 -15.67 -12.06 6.34
CA ASN A 104 -16.35 -12.51 5.12
C ASN A 104 -15.52 -12.31 3.85
N MET A 105 -14.52 -11.41 3.89
CA MET A 105 -13.71 -11.06 2.72
C MET A 105 -12.29 -11.64 2.74
N LYS A 106 -11.73 -12.00 3.89
CA LYS A 106 -10.32 -12.44 4.05
C LYS A 106 -9.91 -13.64 3.19
N ASP A 107 -10.85 -14.51 2.84
CA ASP A 107 -10.57 -15.67 2.00
C ASP A 107 -10.66 -15.34 0.48
N LYS A 108 -11.09 -14.14 0.14
CA LYS A 108 -11.23 -13.65 -1.23
C LYS A 108 -10.15 -12.64 -1.62
N VAL A 109 -9.73 -11.81 -0.66
CA VAL A 109 -8.76 -10.73 -0.84
C VAL A 109 -8.05 -10.46 0.47
N ASN A 110 -6.77 -10.05 0.42
CA ASN A 110 -6.07 -9.63 1.63
C ASN A 110 -6.67 -8.30 2.12
N ILE A 111 -6.91 -8.22 3.41
CA ILE A 111 -7.37 -6.99 4.06
C ILE A 111 -6.20 -6.34 4.77
N SER A 112 -5.97 -5.08 4.45
CA SER A 112 -4.91 -4.26 5.06
C SER A 112 -5.50 -3.11 5.87
N LEU A 113 -4.84 -2.70 6.95
CA LEU A 113 -5.12 -1.46 7.63
C LEU A 113 -4.36 -0.34 6.93
N ALA A 114 -5.08 0.70 6.47
CA ALA A 114 -4.55 1.83 5.72
C ALA A 114 -5.34 3.09 6.05
N HIS A 115 -4.64 4.24 6.14
CA HIS A 115 -5.33 5.53 6.39
C HIS A 115 -6.37 5.45 7.50
N THR A 116 -5.93 5.03 8.67
CA THR A 116 -6.81 4.70 9.81
C THR A 116 -6.42 5.49 11.05
N ASN A 117 -7.40 5.92 11.80
CA ASN A 117 -7.23 6.50 13.12
C ASN A 117 -7.51 5.47 14.24
N ALA A 118 -7.47 4.18 13.93
CA ALA A 118 -7.72 3.11 14.88
C ALA A 118 -6.77 3.19 16.07
N ASP A 119 -7.32 3.02 17.26
CA ASP A 119 -6.56 2.74 18.46
C ASP A 119 -5.99 1.30 18.42
N TYR A 120 -5.27 0.92 19.47
CA TYR A 120 -4.68 -0.41 19.56
C TYR A 120 -5.73 -1.52 19.54
N GLU A 121 -6.81 -1.37 20.29
CA GLU A 121 -7.84 -2.39 20.46
C GLU A 121 -8.60 -2.63 19.14
N SER A 122 -8.99 -1.56 18.46
CA SER A 122 -9.64 -1.63 17.15
C SER A 122 -8.74 -2.27 16.09
N ALA A 123 -7.48 -1.87 16.03
CA ALA A 123 -6.51 -2.44 15.10
C ALA A 123 -6.23 -3.92 15.42
N LYS A 124 -6.05 -4.27 16.70
CA LYS A 124 -5.82 -5.66 17.16
C LYS A 124 -7.01 -6.55 16.82
N ALA A 125 -8.25 -6.08 17.08
CA ALA A 125 -9.47 -6.82 16.73
C ALA A 125 -9.58 -7.06 15.21
N ALA A 126 -9.18 -6.09 14.37
CA ALA A 126 -9.15 -6.26 12.93
C ALA A 126 -8.14 -7.32 12.49
N PHE A 127 -6.92 -7.32 13.06
CA PHE A 127 -5.91 -8.35 12.78
C PHE A 127 -6.37 -9.73 13.27
N ASP A 128 -6.96 -9.83 14.45
CA ASP A 128 -7.50 -11.10 14.97
C ASP A 128 -8.70 -11.63 14.14
N ALA A 129 -9.43 -10.75 13.47
CA ALA A 129 -10.50 -11.12 12.54
C ALA A 129 -9.98 -11.66 11.20
N GLY A 130 -8.71 -11.35 10.85
CA GLY A 130 -8.06 -11.85 9.65
C GLY A 130 -7.46 -10.79 8.72
N ALA A 131 -7.46 -9.51 9.09
CA ALA A 131 -6.60 -8.53 8.40
C ALA A 131 -5.12 -8.94 8.58
N ASN A 132 -4.34 -8.87 7.51
CA ASN A 132 -3.00 -9.45 7.48
C ASN A 132 -1.90 -8.48 7.02
N HIS A 133 -2.25 -7.20 6.86
CA HIS A 133 -1.33 -6.19 6.35
C HIS A 133 -1.52 -4.83 7.03
N ALA A 134 -0.45 -4.06 7.15
CA ALA A 134 -0.47 -2.64 7.48
C ALA A 134 0.26 -1.87 6.37
N VAL A 135 -0.45 -0.97 5.69
CA VAL A 135 0.06 -0.18 4.57
C VAL A 135 0.91 0.97 5.13
N HIS A 136 2.04 1.30 4.49
CA HIS A 136 2.95 2.41 4.79
C HIS A 136 3.05 2.76 6.29
N LEU A 137 3.44 1.78 7.09
CA LEU A 137 3.51 1.84 8.57
C LEU A 137 3.98 3.23 9.07
N PHE A 138 3.32 3.76 10.10
CA PHE A 138 3.41 5.11 10.68
C PHE A 138 2.69 6.22 9.90
N ASN A 139 2.57 6.12 8.58
CA ASN A 139 1.96 7.16 7.76
C ASN A 139 0.44 7.03 7.76
N ALA A 140 -0.25 8.16 7.86
CA ALA A 140 -1.71 8.19 7.97
C ALA A 140 -2.29 7.26 9.07
N MET A 141 -1.57 7.15 10.20
CA MET A 141 -1.93 6.40 11.41
C MET A 141 -1.81 7.29 12.64
N PRO A 142 -2.39 6.91 13.81
CA PRO A 142 -2.09 7.54 15.09
C PRO A 142 -0.60 7.45 15.43
N ALA A 143 -0.11 8.42 16.21
CA ALA A 143 1.27 8.40 16.68
C ALA A 143 1.51 7.20 17.62
N PHE A 144 2.63 6.49 17.42
CA PHE A 144 3.07 5.42 18.32
C PHE A 144 3.59 6.01 19.63
N THR A 145 2.83 5.87 20.72
CA THR A 145 3.20 6.37 22.04
C THR A 145 3.22 5.26 23.09
N HIS A 146 3.80 5.55 24.24
CA HIS A 146 3.95 4.55 25.32
C HIS A 146 2.64 4.21 26.06
N ARG A 147 1.57 4.98 25.88
CA ARG A 147 0.24 4.71 26.44
C ARG A 147 -0.79 4.40 25.38
N GLU A 148 -0.56 4.84 24.17
CA GLU A 148 -1.44 4.67 23.04
C GLU A 148 -0.62 4.17 21.84
N PRO A 149 -0.37 2.84 21.80
CA PRO A 149 0.52 2.27 20.78
C PRO A 149 -0.14 2.16 19.39
N GLY A 150 -1.46 2.33 19.30
CA GLY A 150 -2.21 2.38 18.07
C GLY A 150 -1.97 1.19 17.14
N VAL A 151 -2.09 1.43 15.85
CA VAL A 151 -1.90 0.40 14.80
C VAL A 151 -0.49 -0.19 14.86
N VAL A 152 0.54 0.63 15.11
CA VAL A 152 1.94 0.16 15.14
C VAL A 152 2.17 -0.87 16.24
N GLY A 153 1.60 -0.63 17.43
CA GLY A 153 1.63 -1.60 18.52
C GLY A 153 0.89 -2.88 18.20
N ALA A 154 -0.32 -2.76 17.63
CA ALA A 154 -1.13 -3.91 17.23
C ALA A 154 -0.43 -4.79 16.16
N VAL A 155 0.29 -4.17 15.19
CA VAL A 155 1.12 -4.91 14.22
C VAL A 155 2.27 -5.64 14.93
N SER A 156 2.92 -4.99 15.91
CA SER A 156 3.98 -5.64 16.69
C SER A 156 3.50 -6.93 17.34
N ASP A 157 2.32 -6.90 17.91
CA ASP A 157 1.73 -8.01 18.68
C ASP A 157 0.93 -9.02 17.83
N SER A 158 0.94 -8.85 16.49
CA SER A 158 0.25 -9.72 15.54
C SER A 158 1.23 -10.35 14.57
N GLU A 159 1.78 -11.52 14.90
CA GLU A 159 2.91 -12.16 14.20
C GLU A 159 2.61 -12.50 12.73
N HIS A 160 1.34 -12.68 12.35
CA HIS A 160 0.92 -13.00 10.99
C HIS A 160 0.83 -11.76 10.09
N VAL A 161 0.89 -10.55 10.66
CA VAL A 161 0.69 -9.30 9.92
C VAL A 161 1.99 -8.86 9.26
N MET A 162 1.94 -8.61 7.95
CA MET A 162 3.03 -7.99 7.19
C MET A 162 2.92 -6.46 7.28
N ALA A 163 4.05 -5.77 7.35
CA ALA A 163 4.09 -4.32 7.47
C ALA A 163 4.86 -3.69 6.29
N GLU A 164 4.19 -2.83 5.54
CA GLU A 164 4.80 -2.04 4.48
C GLU A 164 5.49 -0.81 5.07
N ILE A 165 6.65 -0.45 4.54
CA ILE A 165 7.42 0.71 5.02
C ILE A 165 8.09 1.46 3.88
N ILE A 166 8.00 2.81 3.90
CA ILE A 166 8.62 3.69 2.92
C ILE A 166 10.00 4.11 3.41
N CYS A 167 11.06 3.67 2.75
CA CYS A 167 12.44 3.94 3.14
C CYS A 167 13.12 5.00 2.25
N ASP A 168 12.42 6.07 1.89
CA ASP A 168 12.92 7.14 1.02
C ASP A 168 13.75 8.22 1.74
N GLY A 169 13.77 8.20 3.08
CA GLY A 169 14.43 9.20 3.92
C GLY A 169 13.64 10.50 4.09
N VAL A 170 12.38 10.53 3.65
CA VAL A 170 11.44 11.65 3.78
C VAL A 170 10.30 11.31 4.73
N HIS A 171 9.65 10.15 4.51
CA HIS A 171 8.46 9.73 5.24
C HIS A 171 8.76 9.31 6.68
N ILE A 172 9.88 8.64 6.90
CA ILE A 172 10.20 8.05 8.21
C ILE A 172 11.66 8.34 8.58
N HIS A 173 11.87 8.77 9.82
CA HIS A 173 13.22 8.97 10.36
C HIS A 173 13.98 7.63 10.42
N PRO A 174 15.28 7.57 10.06
CA PRO A 174 16.06 6.32 10.04
C PRO A 174 16.04 5.52 11.34
N SER A 175 16.00 6.19 12.50
CA SER A 175 15.91 5.49 13.80
C SER A 175 14.58 4.77 13.98
N MET A 176 13.47 5.32 13.45
CA MET A 176 12.15 4.70 13.51
C MET A 176 12.05 3.52 12.56
N VAL A 177 12.69 3.58 11.39
CA VAL A 177 12.83 2.41 10.52
C VAL A 177 13.54 1.28 11.24
N ARG A 178 14.69 1.54 11.89
CA ARG A 178 15.40 0.51 12.68
C ARG A 178 14.57 0.00 13.86
N ALA A 179 13.79 0.85 14.52
CA ALA A 179 12.89 0.43 15.61
C ALA A 179 11.80 -0.51 15.06
N ALA A 180 11.18 -0.18 13.92
CA ALA A 180 10.20 -1.04 13.28
C ALA A 180 10.77 -2.45 12.98
N PHE A 181 11.97 -2.52 12.41
CA PHE A 181 12.64 -3.81 12.16
C PHE A 181 12.91 -4.62 13.45
N LYS A 182 13.20 -3.95 14.55
CA LYS A 182 13.39 -4.63 15.86
C LYS A 182 12.07 -5.14 16.45
N MET A 183 10.99 -4.41 16.26
CA MET A 183 9.66 -4.79 16.76
C MET A 183 9.03 -5.89 15.91
N MET A 184 9.04 -5.72 14.58
CA MET A 184 8.29 -6.60 13.66
C MET A 184 9.11 -7.81 13.18
N GLY A 185 10.46 -7.70 13.22
CA GLY A 185 11.34 -8.69 12.59
C GLY A 185 11.43 -8.52 11.06
N ALA A 186 12.57 -8.91 10.50
CA ALA A 186 12.88 -8.70 9.08
C ALA A 186 11.92 -9.44 8.11
N ASN A 187 11.39 -10.60 8.53
CA ASN A 187 10.55 -11.43 7.66
C ASN A 187 9.13 -10.90 7.42
N ARG A 188 8.69 -9.92 8.24
CA ARG A 188 7.37 -9.30 8.12
C ARG A 188 7.41 -7.91 7.49
N MET A 189 8.62 -7.38 7.20
CA MET A 189 8.76 -6.04 6.62
C MET A 189 8.77 -6.11 5.10
N ILE A 190 8.03 -5.22 4.46
CA ILE A 190 7.96 -5.06 3.00
C ILE A 190 8.35 -3.63 2.66
N PHE A 191 9.32 -3.45 1.77
CA PHE A 191 9.60 -2.12 1.22
C PHE A 191 8.59 -1.78 0.14
N ILE A 192 8.02 -0.60 0.27
CA ILE A 192 7.22 0.05 -0.76
C ILE A 192 7.82 1.41 -1.09
N SER A 193 7.55 1.90 -2.27
CA SER A 193 7.95 3.25 -2.69
C SER A 193 6.83 4.27 -2.48
N ASP A 194 5.59 3.84 -2.52
CA ASP A 194 4.43 4.73 -2.54
C ASP A 194 4.57 5.82 -3.62
N SER A 195 5.08 5.42 -4.79
CA SER A 195 5.40 6.32 -5.89
C SER A 195 4.16 6.89 -6.54
N MET A 196 4.08 8.20 -6.63
CA MET A 196 3.02 8.87 -7.37
C MET A 196 3.44 9.10 -8.84
N ARG A 197 2.49 9.54 -9.68
CA ARG A 197 2.65 9.69 -11.14
C ARG A 197 3.81 10.60 -11.59
N ALA A 198 4.31 11.47 -10.72
CA ALA A 198 5.44 12.35 -11.01
C ALA A 198 6.81 11.74 -10.69
N THR A 199 6.87 10.48 -10.26
CA THR A 199 8.14 9.79 -10.01
C THR A 199 8.98 9.76 -11.29
N GLY A 200 10.23 10.25 -11.20
CA GLY A 200 11.12 10.38 -12.34
C GLY A 200 10.88 11.60 -13.24
N MET A 201 9.92 12.45 -12.90
CA MET A 201 9.67 13.72 -13.58
C MET A 201 10.46 14.86 -12.95
N PRO A 202 10.69 15.98 -13.67
CA PRO A 202 11.33 17.18 -13.11
C PRO A 202 10.54 17.78 -11.94
N ASP A 203 11.21 18.65 -11.16
CA ASP A 203 10.52 19.50 -10.19
C ASP A 203 9.40 20.31 -10.87
N GLY A 204 8.23 20.40 -10.24
CA GLY A 204 7.09 21.07 -10.85
C GLY A 204 5.78 20.85 -10.11
N GLN A 205 4.69 21.22 -10.79
CA GLN A 205 3.32 20.96 -10.30
C GLN A 205 2.71 19.79 -11.05
N TYR A 206 2.03 18.93 -10.30
CA TYR A 206 1.40 17.70 -10.77
C TYR A 206 0.05 17.53 -10.08
N THR A 207 -0.62 16.42 -10.33
CA THR A 207 -1.87 16.07 -9.64
C THR A 207 -1.81 14.64 -9.12
N LEU A 208 -2.46 14.39 -7.98
CA LEU A 208 -2.68 13.07 -7.40
C LEU A 208 -4.14 12.99 -6.95
N GLY A 209 -4.92 12.05 -7.51
CA GLY A 209 -6.34 11.91 -7.18
C GLY A 209 -7.18 13.18 -7.35
N GLY A 210 -6.82 14.05 -8.33
CA GLY A 210 -7.49 15.34 -8.53
C GLY A 210 -6.99 16.49 -7.64
N LEU A 211 -6.08 16.22 -6.70
CA LEU A 211 -5.48 17.22 -5.82
C LEU A 211 -4.16 17.76 -6.41
N ASP A 212 -3.91 19.06 -6.27
CA ASP A 212 -2.68 19.68 -6.74
C ASP A 212 -1.49 19.34 -5.85
N VAL A 213 -0.41 18.85 -6.46
CA VAL A 213 0.83 18.44 -5.80
C VAL A 213 2.01 19.23 -6.34
N LYS A 214 2.90 19.66 -5.45
CA LYS A 214 4.19 20.26 -5.78
C LYS A 214 5.32 19.28 -5.52
N VAL A 215 6.13 19.03 -6.54
CA VAL A 215 7.37 18.22 -6.42
C VAL A 215 8.57 19.16 -6.35
N ARG A 216 9.42 18.93 -5.34
CA ARG A 216 10.71 19.60 -5.18
C ARG A 216 11.76 18.61 -4.64
N GLY A 217 12.74 18.29 -5.46
CA GLY A 217 13.75 17.28 -5.14
C GLY A 217 13.09 15.90 -4.90
N ASN A 218 13.26 15.33 -3.72
CA ASN A 218 12.66 14.04 -3.34
C ASN A 218 11.35 14.17 -2.53
N ARG A 219 10.68 15.31 -2.57
CA ARG A 219 9.43 15.56 -1.84
C ARG A 219 8.30 15.88 -2.80
N ALA A 220 7.16 15.23 -2.58
CA ALA A 220 5.87 15.58 -3.14
C ALA A 220 4.95 16.03 -2.00
N THR A 221 4.34 17.19 -2.14
CA THR A 221 3.46 17.76 -1.11
C THR A 221 2.20 18.34 -1.73
N LEU A 222 1.08 18.23 -1.03
CA LEU A 222 -0.14 18.93 -1.41
C LEU A 222 0.10 20.45 -1.43
N VAL A 223 -0.46 21.13 -2.42
CA VAL A 223 -0.37 22.60 -2.52
C VAL A 223 -1.25 23.26 -1.45
N SER A 224 -2.33 22.60 -1.04
CA SER A 224 -3.32 23.12 -0.10
C SER A 224 -2.79 23.30 1.33
N ASP A 225 -2.04 22.33 1.86
CA ASP A 225 -1.64 22.28 3.27
C ASP A 225 -0.20 21.83 3.52
N GLY A 226 0.53 21.45 2.45
CA GLY A 226 1.90 20.98 2.53
C GLY A 226 2.09 19.54 3.04
N ALA A 227 1.02 18.79 3.23
CA ALA A 227 1.10 17.38 3.60
C ALA A 227 1.84 16.57 2.53
N LEU A 228 2.54 15.50 2.93
CA LEU A 228 3.17 14.57 1.98
C LEU A 228 2.07 13.90 1.14
N ALA A 229 2.35 13.75 -0.15
CA ALA A 229 1.40 13.25 -1.15
C ALA A 229 2.05 12.12 -1.96
N GLY A 230 2.09 10.92 -1.41
CA GLY A 230 2.87 9.83 -1.92
C GLY A 230 4.36 10.17 -1.98
N SER A 231 5.13 9.43 -2.77
CA SER A 231 6.55 9.70 -2.98
C SER A 231 6.90 9.97 -4.44
N VAL A 232 8.10 10.48 -4.67
CA VAL A 232 8.73 10.59 -5.99
C VAL A 232 9.98 9.73 -6.10
N THR A 233 10.10 8.73 -5.23
CA THR A 233 11.17 7.75 -5.21
C THR A 233 10.73 6.45 -5.90
N ASN A 234 11.68 5.62 -6.31
CA ASN A 234 11.40 4.26 -6.77
C ASN A 234 11.87 3.22 -5.73
N LEU A 235 11.42 1.97 -5.87
CA LEU A 235 11.70 0.92 -4.90
C LEU A 235 13.22 0.62 -4.76
N ALA A 236 13.98 0.69 -5.84
CA ALA A 236 15.43 0.48 -5.79
C ALA A 236 16.13 1.58 -4.98
N ASP A 237 15.66 2.82 -5.07
CA ASP A 237 16.18 3.94 -4.27
C ASP A 237 15.75 3.84 -2.81
N CYS A 238 14.54 3.37 -2.51
CA CYS A 238 14.12 3.04 -1.15
C CYS A 238 15.05 1.97 -0.54
N MET A 239 15.28 0.86 -1.25
CA MET A 239 16.20 -0.19 -0.80
C MET A 239 17.63 0.35 -0.58
N ARG A 240 18.15 1.12 -1.52
CA ARG A 240 19.49 1.74 -1.40
C ARG A 240 19.56 2.67 -0.18
N THR A 241 18.55 3.49 0.03
CA THR A 241 18.46 4.40 1.18
C THR A 241 18.38 3.65 2.50
N ALA A 242 17.59 2.56 2.56
CA ALA A 242 17.51 1.70 3.73
C ALA A 242 18.89 1.13 4.12
N ILE A 243 19.67 0.68 3.12
CA ILE A 243 21.02 0.13 3.36
C ILE A 243 22.01 1.24 3.74
N THR A 244 22.10 2.29 2.92
CA THR A 244 23.21 3.26 3.03
C THR A 244 23.00 4.34 4.08
N LYS A 245 21.74 4.68 4.38
CA LYS A 245 21.40 5.79 5.30
C LYS A 245 20.67 5.34 6.55
N MET A 246 20.00 4.17 6.54
CA MET A 246 19.22 3.70 7.67
C MET A 246 19.86 2.54 8.41
N GLY A 247 20.91 1.90 7.84
CA GLY A 247 21.67 0.81 8.47
C GLY A 247 20.95 -0.53 8.46
N ILE A 248 20.05 -0.75 7.50
CA ILE A 248 19.44 -2.07 7.30
C ILE A 248 20.44 -2.96 6.55
N PRO A 249 20.71 -4.20 7.03
CA PRO A 249 21.61 -5.12 6.35
C PRO A 249 21.18 -5.41 4.91
N LEU A 250 22.16 -5.60 4.02
CA LEU A 250 21.94 -5.80 2.58
C LEU A 250 20.96 -6.93 2.29
N GLU A 251 21.17 -8.09 2.89
CA GLU A 251 20.34 -9.29 2.67
C GLU A 251 18.91 -9.07 3.16
N THR A 252 18.76 -8.39 4.29
CA THR A 252 17.44 -8.00 4.84
C THR A 252 16.72 -7.05 3.88
N ALA A 253 17.40 -6.01 3.41
CA ALA A 253 16.82 -5.04 2.50
C ALA A 253 16.39 -5.67 1.17
N ILE A 254 17.20 -6.58 0.62
CA ILE A 254 16.86 -7.36 -0.58
C ILE A 254 15.62 -8.22 -0.29
N ALA A 255 15.57 -8.94 0.82
CA ALA A 255 14.41 -9.77 1.16
C ALA A 255 13.13 -8.93 1.28
N CYS A 256 13.19 -7.74 1.89
CA CYS A 256 12.05 -6.82 2.01
C CYS A 256 11.57 -6.26 0.66
N ALA A 257 12.44 -6.19 -0.34
CA ALA A 257 12.11 -5.71 -1.69
C ALA A 257 11.77 -6.85 -2.70
N THR A 258 11.94 -8.13 -2.31
CA THR A 258 11.79 -9.28 -3.24
C THR A 258 10.98 -10.42 -2.62
N LYS A 259 11.58 -11.15 -1.67
CA LYS A 259 10.99 -12.34 -1.05
C LYS A 259 9.70 -12.03 -0.29
N ASN A 260 9.75 -11.05 0.60
CA ASN A 260 8.62 -10.76 1.49
C ASN A 260 7.37 -10.29 0.72
N PRO A 261 7.46 -9.34 -0.24
CA PRO A 261 6.30 -8.99 -1.05
C PRO A 261 5.82 -10.15 -1.93
N ALA A 262 6.71 -11.02 -2.42
CA ALA A 262 6.30 -12.18 -3.19
C ALA A 262 5.52 -13.21 -2.35
N ILE A 263 5.93 -13.42 -1.09
CA ILE A 263 5.19 -14.25 -0.13
C ILE A 263 3.81 -13.64 0.14
N SER A 264 3.77 -12.35 0.43
CA SER A 264 2.54 -11.61 0.73
C SER A 264 1.52 -11.66 -0.41
N LEU A 265 1.99 -11.58 -1.65
CA LEU A 265 1.17 -11.69 -2.86
C LEU A 265 0.83 -13.13 -3.27
N GLY A 266 1.38 -14.14 -2.60
CA GLY A 266 1.18 -15.55 -2.97
C GLY A 266 1.87 -15.96 -4.28
N ILE A 267 2.93 -15.24 -4.70
CA ILE A 267 3.67 -15.51 -5.94
C ILE A 267 5.12 -15.98 -5.70
N TYR A 268 5.45 -16.33 -4.46
CA TYR A 268 6.82 -16.70 -4.11
C TYR A 268 7.31 -17.95 -4.81
N ASP A 269 6.43 -18.86 -5.19
CA ASP A 269 6.78 -20.06 -5.96
C ASP A 269 7.29 -19.73 -7.38
N GLU A 270 6.90 -18.56 -7.91
CA GLU A 270 7.33 -18.11 -9.23
C GLU A 270 8.44 -17.06 -9.19
N ARG A 271 8.53 -16.23 -8.18
CA ARG A 271 9.38 -15.03 -8.10
C ARG A 271 9.92 -14.78 -6.68
N GLY A 272 10.78 -13.79 -6.51
CA GLY A 272 11.25 -13.30 -5.20
C GLY A 272 12.49 -14.00 -4.67
N SER A 273 13.05 -14.99 -5.41
CA SER A 273 14.35 -15.59 -5.11
C SER A 273 14.97 -16.20 -6.37
N ILE A 274 16.28 -16.39 -6.35
CA ILE A 274 17.00 -17.11 -7.39
C ILE A 274 16.98 -18.61 -7.03
N SER A 275 16.09 -19.35 -7.67
CA SER A 275 15.92 -20.81 -7.45
C SER A 275 15.51 -21.47 -8.76
N VAL A 276 15.90 -22.73 -8.93
CA VAL A 276 15.54 -23.52 -10.12
C VAL A 276 14.00 -23.59 -10.23
N GLY A 277 13.48 -23.34 -11.43
CA GLY A 277 12.05 -23.36 -11.74
C GLY A 277 11.35 -22.00 -11.59
N LYS A 278 11.97 -21.01 -10.96
CA LYS A 278 11.43 -19.64 -10.89
C LYS A 278 11.77 -18.80 -12.11
N LYS A 279 10.99 -17.76 -12.35
CA LYS A 279 11.25 -16.78 -13.40
C LYS A 279 12.56 -16.07 -13.15
N ALA A 280 13.38 -15.97 -14.18
CA ALA A 280 14.66 -15.29 -14.11
C ALA A 280 14.51 -13.78 -14.32
N ASP A 281 13.89 -13.12 -13.34
CA ASP A 281 13.81 -11.66 -13.22
C ASP A 281 14.92 -11.21 -12.26
N ILE A 282 16.05 -10.75 -12.81
CA ILE A 282 17.27 -10.51 -12.04
C ILE A 282 17.78 -9.11 -12.30
N LEU A 283 18.19 -8.41 -11.25
CA LEU A 283 18.89 -7.13 -11.33
C LEU A 283 20.36 -7.32 -10.99
N LEU A 284 21.25 -6.83 -11.85
CA LEU A 284 22.67 -6.75 -11.56
C LEU A 284 23.00 -5.34 -11.09
N LEU A 285 23.50 -5.25 -9.86
CA LEU A 285 23.90 -3.98 -9.24
C LEU A 285 25.41 -3.93 -9.07
N ASP A 286 26.01 -2.75 -9.15
CA ASP A 286 27.41 -2.57 -8.78
C ASP A 286 27.59 -2.48 -7.25
N LYS A 287 28.84 -2.31 -6.81
CA LYS A 287 29.18 -2.16 -5.38
C LYS A 287 28.52 -0.97 -4.68
N ASN A 288 28.05 0.00 -5.44
CA ASN A 288 27.32 1.17 -4.93
C ASN A 288 25.80 0.99 -5.03
N LEU A 289 25.33 -0.23 -5.31
CA LEU A 289 23.93 -0.59 -5.51
C LEU A 289 23.27 0.17 -6.69
N THR A 290 24.07 0.57 -7.66
CA THR A 290 23.58 1.19 -8.90
C THR A 290 23.21 0.10 -9.89
N LEU A 291 22.02 0.20 -10.49
CA LEU A 291 21.54 -0.74 -11.49
C LEU A 291 22.43 -0.72 -12.74
N LYS A 292 22.90 -1.89 -13.16
CA LYS A 292 23.73 -2.09 -14.36
C LYS A 292 22.98 -2.86 -15.44
N THR A 293 22.23 -3.86 -15.05
CA THR A 293 21.57 -4.75 -16.02
C THR A 293 20.26 -5.24 -15.44
N VAL A 294 19.25 -5.30 -16.28
CA VAL A 294 17.97 -5.95 -15.99
C VAL A 294 17.87 -7.19 -16.84
N ILE A 295 17.62 -8.32 -16.23
CA ILE A 295 17.27 -9.57 -16.89
C ILE A 295 15.79 -9.83 -16.57
N LYS A 296 14.97 -9.98 -17.60
CA LYS A 296 13.55 -10.28 -17.48
C LYS A 296 13.23 -11.59 -18.22
N ASP A 297 12.60 -12.53 -17.51
CA ASP A 297 12.31 -13.87 -18.04
C ASP A 297 13.56 -14.52 -18.70
N GLY A 298 14.75 -14.30 -18.13
CA GLY A 298 16.02 -14.82 -18.63
C GLY A 298 16.64 -14.04 -19.80
N VAL A 299 16.04 -12.92 -20.22
CA VAL A 299 16.54 -12.09 -21.32
C VAL A 299 17.00 -10.73 -20.80
N THR A 300 18.20 -10.32 -21.17
CA THR A 300 18.70 -8.96 -20.88
C THR A 300 17.91 -7.91 -21.66
N ILE A 301 17.48 -6.83 -20.99
CA ILE A 301 16.70 -5.74 -21.57
C ILE A 301 17.35 -4.38 -21.33
#